data_a0281a47d110ccc7aed31d910cb2df1f
#
_entry.id   a0281a47d110ccc7aed31d910cb2df1f
#
_cell.length_a   1.000
_cell.length_b   1.000
_cell.length_c   1.000
_cell.angle_alpha   90.00
_cell.angle_beta   90.00
_cell.angle_gamma   90.00
#
_symmetry.space_group_name_H-M   'P 1'
#
loop_
_entity.id
_entity.type
_entity.pdbx_description
1 polymer ?
#
loop_
_entity_poly.entity_id
_entity_poly.type
_entity_poly.pdbx_seq_one_letter_code
_entity_poly.pdbx_strand_id
1 'polypeptide(L)'
;DSVKSRGLGDVYKRQIISSDIGNNCAIGNAYPTFEEGRKYLAPGLFGPCGYGFPAICGAKIAQPDVPVVGFAGDGAFGISMNEMVSVGRDEWPPITMIIFRNYQWGAEKRNTTLWFDDNFVGTELDTDVTYAGIAQQCGVKGVQVDGMDALAEALDKAIEAQMKDKVTTFIEVLLNQELGEPFRRDAMKKPVSVAGIDPSDFRPQQPVS
;
A
#
# COMPACT_ATOMS: atom_id res chain seq x y z
N ASP A 1 3.46 29.95 -14.41
CA ASP A 1 3.20 29.27 -13.14
C ASP A 1 1.91 29.81 -12.55
N SER A 2 0.84 29.07 -12.72
CA SER A 2 -0.48 29.49 -12.29
C SER A 2 -0.61 29.46 -10.77
N VAL A 3 -1.39 30.38 -10.20
CA VAL A 3 -1.72 30.46 -8.77
C VAL A 3 -2.31 29.14 -8.24
N LYS A 4 -2.86 28.28 -9.11
CA LYS A 4 -3.34 26.93 -8.77
C LYS A 4 -2.22 25.97 -8.37
N SER A 5 -1.02 26.06 -8.95
CA SER A 5 0.10 25.18 -8.60
C SER A 5 0.68 25.49 -7.24
N ARG A 6 0.59 26.73 -6.76
CA ARG A 6 1.11 27.13 -5.45
C ARG A 6 0.29 26.58 -4.27
N GLY A 7 -1.03 26.53 -4.41
CA GLY A 7 -1.91 25.98 -3.38
C GLY A 7 -1.77 24.46 -3.22
N LEU A 8 -1.68 23.72 -4.32
CA LEU A 8 -1.47 22.27 -4.32
C LEU A 8 -0.06 21.92 -3.82
N GLY A 9 0.97 22.68 -4.25
CA GLY A 9 2.34 22.46 -3.78
C GLY A 9 2.49 22.53 -2.26
N ASP A 10 1.82 23.47 -1.59
CA ASP A 10 1.81 23.56 -0.12
C ASP A 10 1.06 22.40 0.55
N VAL A 11 0.00 21.90 -0.07
CA VAL A 11 -0.76 20.74 0.42
C VAL A 11 0.12 19.50 0.37
N TYR A 12 0.82 19.25 -0.75
CA TYR A 12 1.73 18.11 -0.89
C TYR A 12 2.93 18.16 0.06
N LYS A 13 3.47 19.33 0.35
CA LYS A 13 4.59 19.50 1.28
C LYS A 13 4.25 19.19 2.73
N ARG A 14 2.99 19.36 3.12
CA ARG A 14 2.52 19.19 4.50
C ARG A 14 1.87 17.83 4.76
N GLN A 15 1.61 17.03 3.72
CA GLN A 15 0.92 15.75 3.84
C GLN A 15 1.69 14.73 4.69
N ILE A 16 0.93 13.85 5.34
CA ILE A 16 1.47 12.64 5.96
C ILE A 16 1.16 11.46 5.06
N ILE A 17 2.16 10.64 4.80
CA ILE A 17 2.05 9.45 3.95
C ILE A 17 2.27 8.22 4.80
N SER A 18 1.48 7.17 4.58
CA SER A 18 1.79 5.83 5.10
C SER A 18 1.96 4.83 3.98
N SER A 19 2.87 3.89 4.13
CA SER A 19 2.96 2.70 3.28
C SER A 19 2.68 1.44 4.07
N ASP A 20 2.14 0.44 3.37
CA ASP A 20 2.15 -0.93 3.88
C ASP A 20 3.40 -1.67 3.43
N ILE A 21 3.64 -2.88 3.96
CA ILE A 21 4.77 -3.73 3.61
C ILE A 21 4.64 -4.28 2.16
N GLY A 22 5.70 -4.87 1.67
CA GLY A 22 5.85 -5.39 0.32
C GLY A 22 6.60 -4.42 -0.59
N ASN A 23 6.41 -4.54 -1.90
CA ASN A 23 7.04 -3.67 -2.89
C ASN A 23 6.71 -2.18 -2.64
N ASN A 24 5.53 -1.89 -2.11
CA ASN A 24 5.09 -0.53 -1.77
C ASN A 24 5.97 0.13 -0.71
N CYS A 25 6.37 -0.60 0.31
CA CYS A 25 7.29 -0.08 1.34
C CYS A 25 8.65 0.28 0.73
N ALA A 26 9.18 -0.59 -0.13
CA ALA A 26 10.45 -0.35 -0.80
C ALA A 26 10.39 0.91 -1.70
N ILE A 27 9.30 1.07 -2.46
CA ILE A 27 9.04 2.25 -3.30
C ILE A 27 8.92 3.50 -2.41
N GLY A 28 8.12 3.42 -1.36
CA GLY A 28 7.91 4.51 -0.41
C GLY A 28 9.17 4.95 0.33
N ASN A 29 10.12 4.04 0.55
CA ASN A 29 11.41 4.36 1.13
C ASN A 29 12.41 4.97 0.13
N ALA A 30 12.23 4.71 -1.16
CA ALA A 30 13.21 5.07 -2.20
C ALA A 30 12.88 6.38 -2.93
N TYR A 31 11.62 6.69 -3.17
CA TYR A 31 11.23 7.76 -4.09
C TYR A 31 10.67 9.03 -3.45
N PRO A 32 9.77 8.99 -2.44
CA PRO A 32 9.24 10.22 -1.85
C PRO A 32 10.33 11.06 -1.18
N THR A 33 10.23 12.37 -1.37
CA THR A 33 11.09 13.34 -0.69
C THR A 33 10.27 14.13 0.33
N PHE A 34 10.75 14.20 1.55
CA PHE A 34 10.09 14.90 2.65
C PHE A 34 10.95 16.08 3.12
N GLU A 35 10.35 17.27 3.21
CA GLU A 35 11.03 18.47 3.71
C GLU A 35 11.07 18.50 5.25
N GLU A 36 10.15 17.79 5.91
CA GLU A 36 10.02 17.71 7.37
C GLU A 36 10.05 16.27 7.85
N GLY A 37 10.58 16.04 9.03
CA GLY A 37 10.55 14.73 9.68
C GLY A 37 9.12 14.30 10.10
N ARG A 38 8.95 12.97 10.30
CA ARG A 38 7.69 12.35 10.76
C ARG A 38 6.51 12.52 9.79
N LYS A 39 6.79 12.67 8.51
CA LYS A 39 5.77 12.75 7.45
C LYS A 39 5.56 11.43 6.72
N TYR A 40 6.42 10.45 6.96
CA TYR A 40 6.31 9.12 6.39
C TYR A 40 6.24 8.04 7.48
N LEU A 41 5.18 7.24 7.41
CA LEU A 41 4.90 6.12 8.32
C LEU A 41 5.06 4.81 7.55
N ALA A 42 5.98 3.98 7.98
CA ALA A 42 6.23 2.68 7.38
C ALA A 42 6.28 1.59 8.47
N PRO A 43 6.01 0.33 8.14
CA PRO A 43 5.90 -0.76 9.13
C PRO A 43 7.22 -1.12 9.83
N GLY A 44 8.32 -0.43 9.50
CA GLY A 44 9.60 -0.56 10.15
C GLY A 44 10.28 -1.92 9.93
N LEU A 45 11.09 -2.34 10.88
CA LEU A 45 11.94 -3.53 10.77
C LEU A 45 11.15 -4.85 10.79
N PHE A 46 10.08 -4.91 11.57
CA PHE A 46 9.26 -6.12 11.67
C PHE A 46 8.40 -6.35 10.40
N GLY A 47 7.96 -5.30 9.75
CA GLY A 47 7.25 -5.34 8.47
C GLY A 47 5.90 -6.06 8.49
N PRO A 48 4.97 -5.77 9.43
CA PRO A 48 3.67 -6.43 9.44
C PRO A 48 2.81 -5.98 8.25
N CYS A 49 2.13 -6.93 7.60
CA CYS A 49 1.06 -6.62 6.65
C CYS A 49 -0.14 -6.02 7.37
N GLY A 50 -0.87 -5.11 6.70
CA GLY A 50 -2.03 -4.45 7.26
C GLY A 50 -1.70 -3.24 8.15
N TYR A 51 -0.48 -2.70 8.06
CA TYR A 51 -0.05 -1.53 8.83
C TYR A 51 -0.52 -0.21 8.20
N GLY A 52 -0.43 -0.08 6.88
CA GLY A 52 -0.53 1.21 6.19
C GLY A 52 -1.88 1.90 6.38
N PHE A 53 -2.96 1.17 6.29
CA PHE A 53 -4.32 1.70 6.44
C PHE A 53 -4.63 2.15 7.87
N PRO A 54 -4.48 1.34 8.92
CA PRO A 54 -4.68 1.82 10.30
C PRO A 54 -3.75 2.97 10.69
N ALA A 55 -2.51 2.95 10.22
CA ALA A 55 -1.54 4.01 10.52
C ALA A 55 -1.98 5.37 9.97
N ILE A 56 -2.54 5.42 8.75
CA ILE A 56 -3.01 6.67 8.18
C ILE A 56 -4.28 7.18 8.86
N CYS A 57 -5.15 6.30 9.35
CA CYS A 57 -6.29 6.67 10.18
C CYS A 57 -5.82 7.36 11.47
N GLY A 58 -4.85 6.75 12.18
CA GLY A 58 -4.25 7.33 13.37
C GLY A 58 -3.59 8.68 13.10
N ALA A 59 -2.86 8.81 11.98
CA ALA A 59 -2.25 10.07 11.58
C ALA A 59 -3.28 11.18 11.37
N LYS A 60 -4.42 10.86 10.73
CA LYS A 60 -5.50 11.85 10.52
C LYS A 60 -6.18 12.27 11.80
N ILE A 61 -6.36 11.34 12.75
CA ILE A 61 -6.88 11.67 14.08
C ILE A 61 -5.92 12.62 14.82
N ALA A 62 -4.63 12.34 14.75
CA ALA A 62 -3.60 13.15 15.42
C ALA A 62 -3.38 14.52 14.75
N GLN A 63 -3.63 14.63 13.45
CA GLN A 63 -3.39 15.82 12.62
C GLN A 63 -4.59 16.09 11.69
N PRO A 64 -5.75 16.52 12.22
CA PRO A 64 -6.99 16.61 11.45
C PRO A 64 -6.94 17.61 10.30
N ASP A 65 -6.10 18.64 10.42
CA ASP A 65 -5.97 19.72 9.42
C ASP A 65 -4.91 19.45 8.36
N VAL A 66 -4.26 18.29 8.42
CA VAL A 66 -3.22 17.90 7.48
C VAL A 66 -3.77 16.85 6.51
N PRO A 67 -3.53 16.97 5.20
CA PRO A 67 -3.89 15.90 4.27
C PRO A 67 -3.09 14.64 4.55
N VAL A 68 -3.76 13.50 4.45
CA VAL A 68 -3.14 12.20 4.70
C VAL A 68 -3.41 11.26 3.53
N VAL A 69 -2.38 10.52 3.12
CA VAL A 69 -2.46 9.55 2.02
C VAL A 69 -1.80 8.25 2.44
N GLY A 70 -2.57 7.18 2.50
CA GLY A 70 -2.04 5.83 2.67
C GLY A 70 -1.90 5.12 1.33
N PHE A 71 -0.93 4.20 1.21
CA PHE A 71 -0.89 3.29 0.08
C PHE A 71 -0.45 1.88 0.49
N ALA A 72 -1.02 0.89 -0.16
CA ALA A 72 -0.77 -0.52 0.10
C ALA A 72 -0.95 -1.35 -1.18
N GLY A 73 -0.33 -2.52 -1.24
CA GLY A 73 -0.73 -3.57 -2.16
C GLY A 73 -2.04 -4.22 -1.70
N ASP A 74 -2.74 -4.84 -2.63
CA ASP A 74 -4.02 -5.51 -2.37
C ASP A 74 -3.92 -6.60 -1.30
N GLY A 75 -2.86 -7.40 -1.30
CA GLY A 75 -2.65 -8.41 -0.27
C GLY A 75 -2.51 -7.82 1.13
N ALA A 76 -1.61 -6.85 1.31
CA ALA A 76 -1.39 -6.22 2.61
C ALA A 76 -2.61 -5.43 3.08
N PHE A 77 -3.28 -4.71 2.17
CA PHE A 77 -4.53 -4.00 2.47
C PHE A 77 -5.64 -4.95 2.92
N GLY A 78 -5.77 -6.12 2.28
CA GLY A 78 -6.77 -7.13 2.61
C GLY A 78 -6.74 -7.59 4.07
N ILE A 79 -5.59 -7.49 4.75
CA ILE A 79 -5.44 -7.86 6.17
C ILE A 79 -6.22 -6.93 7.11
N SER A 80 -6.34 -5.64 6.75
CA SER A 80 -6.99 -4.62 7.58
C SER A 80 -8.23 -3.99 6.92
N MET A 81 -8.68 -4.52 5.80
CA MET A 81 -9.79 -3.91 5.03
C MET A 81 -11.12 -3.83 5.79
N ASN A 82 -11.32 -4.68 6.81
CA ASN A 82 -12.50 -4.64 7.68
C ASN A 82 -12.67 -3.27 8.37
N GLU A 83 -11.60 -2.51 8.56
CA GLU A 83 -11.65 -1.17 9.13
C GLU A 83 -12.29 -0.12 8.19
N MET A 84 -12.57 -0.49 6.92
CA MET A 84 -13.37 0.37 6.04
C MET A 84 -14.74 0.69 6.63
N VAL A 85 -15.35 -0.25 7.36
CA VAL A 85 -16.62 -0.04 8.05
C VAL A 85 -16.51 1.07 9.12
N SER A 86 -15.35 1.15 9.78
CA SER A 86 -15.08 2.19 10.78
C SER A 86 -14.93 3.57 10.13
N VAL A 87 -14.13 3.68 9.06
CA VAL A 87 -13.89 4.97 8.39
C VAL A 87 -15.04 5.42 7.50
N GLY A 88 -16.04 4.58 7.28
CA GLY A 88 -17.29 4.94 6.62
C GLY A 88 -18.29 5.70 7.50
N ARG A 89 -17.99 5.87 8.78
CA ARG A 89 -18.85 6.63 9.70
C ARG A 89 -18.61 8.13 9.57
N ASP A 90 -19.67 8.91 9.73
CA ASP A 90 -19.61 10.38 9.62
C ASP A 90 -18.66 11.04 10.63
N GLU A 91 -18.50 10.44 11.81
CA GLU A 91 -17.63 10.95 12.85
C GLU A 91 -16.14 10.70 12.63
N TRP A 92 -15.75 9.84 11.66
CA TRP A 92 -14.36 9.57 11.38
C TRP A 92 -13.71 10.65 10.50
N PRO A 93 -12.49 11.08 10.85
CA PRO A 93 -11.80 12.06 10.04
C PRO A 93 -11.43 11.47 8.66
N PRO A 94 -11.63 12.24 7.57
CA PRO A 94 -11.51 11.73 6.22
C PRO A 94 -10.05 11.43 5.84
N ILE A 95 -9.85 10.34 5.12
CA ILE A 95 -8.55 9.90 4.62
C ILE A 95 -8.58 9.66 3.10
N THR A 96 -7.39 9.56 2.50
CA THR A 96 -7.21 9.05 1.14
C THR A 96 -6.36 7.79 1.21
N MET A 97 -6.83 6.70 0.62
CA MET A 97 -6.13 5.41 0.58
C MET A 97 -5.99 4.93 -0.86
N ILE A 98 -4.77 4.59 -1.27
CA ILE A 98 -4.45 4.02 -2.57
C ILE A 98 -4.19 2.52 -2.40
N ILE A 99 -4.85 1.69 -3.21
CA ILE A 99 -4.70 0.24 -3.22
C ILE A 99 -4.15 -0.16 -4.57
N PHE A 100 -2.90 -0.61 -4.60
CA PHE A 100 -2.26 -1.13 -5.81
C PHE A 100 -2.70 -2.57 -6.03
N ARG A 101 -3.57 -2.77 -7.00
CA ARG A 101 -4.23 -4.02 -7.30
C ARG A 101 -3.49 -4.79 -8.39
N ASN A 102 -2.61 -5.72 -7.99
CA ASN A 102 -1.92 -6.61 -8.93
C ASN A 102 -2.33 -8.08 -8.78
N TYR A 103 -3.37 -8.38 -7.99
CA TYR A 103 -3.97 -9.70 -7.81
C TYR A 103 -3.03 -10.77 -7.26
N GLN A 104 -2.02 -10.37 -6.51
CA GLN A 104 -1.03 -11.32 -5.99
C GLN A 104 -0.26 -10.75 -4.79
N TRP A 105 0.27 -11.65 -3.97
CA TRP A 105 1.32 -11.36 -3.01
C TRP A 105 2.66 -11.19 -3.75
N GLY A 106 2.86 -10.06 -4.41
CA GLY A 106 3.95 -9.87 -5.37
C GLY A 106 5.35 -10.01 -4.78
N ALA A 107 5.57 -9.54 -3.56
CA ALA A 107 6.85 -9.69 -2.87
C ALA A 107 7.13 -11.18 -2.54
N GLU A 108 6.12 -11.90 -2.06
CA GLU A 108 6.23 -13.32 -1.72
C GLU A 108 6.38 -14.20 -2.97
N LYS A 109 5.63 -13.89 -4.02
CA LYS A 109 5.74 -14.58 -5.32
C LYS A 109 7.15 -14.45 -5.89
N ARG A 110 7.74 -13.27 -5.77
CA ARG A 110 9.11 -13.04 -6.18
C ARG A 110 10.12 -13.87 -5.36
N ASN A 111 9.96 -13.94 -4.06
CA ASN A 111 10.80 -14.77 -3.20
C ASN A 111 10.69 -16.25 -3.60
N THR A 112 9.48 -16.68 -3.97
CA THR A 112 9.24 -18.04 -4.47
C THR A 112 9.99 -18.31 -5.77
N THR A 113 10.00 -17.37 -6.71
CA THR A 113 10.82 -17.46 -7.93
C THR A 113 12.31 -17.62 -7.61
N LEU A 114 12.79 -16.83 -6.63
CA LEU A 114 14.22 -16.83 -6.29
C LEU A 114 14.71 -18.08 -5.56
N TRP A 115 13.86 -18.64 -4.69
CA TRP A 115 14.30 -19.64 -3.72
C TRP A 115 13.62 -21.00 -3.86
N PHE A 116 12.50 -21.09 -4.57
CA PHE A 116 11.66 -22.27 -4.63
C PHE A 116 11.29 -22.69 -6.06
N ASP A 117 12.08 -22.28 -7.05
CA ASP A 117 11.96 -22.69 -8.45
C ASP A 117 10.52 -22.53 -9.00
N ASP A 118 9.91 -21.37 -8.77
CA ASP A 118 8.55 -21.00 -9.19
C ASP A 118 7.42 -21.89 -8.64
N ASN A 119 7.65 -22.56 -7.53
CA ASN A 119 6.60 -23.32 -6.85
C ASN A 119 5.66 -22.38 -6.09
N PHE A 120 4.72 -21.75 -6.79
CA PHE A 120 3.79 -20.78 -6.24
C PHE A 120 2.67 -21.44 -5.45
N VAL A 121 2.60 -21.13 -4.15
CA VAL A 121 1.55 -21.62 -3.26
C VAL A 121 0.95 -20.45 -2.49
N GLY A 122 -0.35 -20.20 -2.68
CA GLY A 122 -1.06 -19.14 -1.94
C GLY A 122 -0.64 -17.71 -2.30
N THR A 123 -0.01 -17.50 -3.46
CA THR A 123 0.46 -16.19 -3.89
C THR A 123 -0.54 -15.39 -4.72
N GLU A 124 -1.56 -16.05 -5.26
CA GLU A 124 -2.61 -15.42 -6.07
C GLU A 124 -3.76 -14.92 -5.18
N LEU A 125 -4.33 -13.80 -5.55
CA LEU A 125 -5.51 -13.22 -4.92
C LEU A 125 -6.70 -13.29 -5.88
N ASP A 126 -7.90 -13.23 -5.30
CA ASP A 126 -9.16 -13.24 -6.04
C ASP A 126 -9.24 -12.08 -7.03
N THR A 127 -9.67 -12.34 -8.26
CA THR A 127 -9.81 -11.36 -9.33
C THR A 127 -11.19 -10.72 -9.39
N ASP A 128 -12.21 -11.32 -8.80
CA ASP A 128 -13.60 -10.88 -8.90
C ASP A 128 -13.96 -9.80 -7.86
N VAL A 129 -13.16 -9.70 -6.80
CA VAL A 129 -13.35 -8.68 -5.76
C VAL A 129 -12.81 -7.34 -6.22
N THR A 130 -13.58 -6.26 -6.01
CA THR A 130 -13.11 -4.88 -6.20
C THR A 130 -13.09 -4.14 -4.87
N TYR A 131 -11.94 -3.61 -4.48
CA TYR A 131 -11.83 -2.86 -3.22
C TYR A 131 -12.60 -1.53 -3.29
N ALA A 132 -12.63 -0.89 -4.46
CA ALA A 132 -13.45 0.29 -4.69
C ALA A 132 -14.95 -0.01 -4.49
N GLY A 133 -15.43 -1.18 -4.95
CA GLY A 133 -16.80 -1.63 -4.74
C GLY A 133 -17.11 -1.92 -3.26
N ILE A 134 -16.19 -2.57 -2.55
CA ILE A 134 -16.33 -2.81 -1.11
C ILE A 134 -16.39 -1.49 -0.35
N ALA A 135 -15.52 -0.53 -0.67
CA ALA A 135 -15.51 0.79 -0.07
C ALA A 135 -16.88 1.48 -0.21
N GLN A 136 -17.48 1.44 -1.40
CA GLN A 136 -18.81 1.99 -1.65
C GLN A 136 -19.89 1.34 -0.79
N GLN A 137 -19.84 0.02 -0.58
CA GLN A 137 -20.78 -0.68 0.30
C GLN A 137 -20.57 -0.33 1.79
N CYS A 138 -19.39 0.13 2.16
CA CYS A 138 -19.08 0.64 3.50
C CYS A 138 -19.40 2.13 3.67
N GLY A 139 -20.05 2.78 2.70
CA GLY A 139 -20.38 4.21 2.76
C GLY A 139 -19.21 5.14 2.42
N VAL A 140 -18.12 4.63 1.86
CA VAL A 140 -16.91 5.36 1.50
C VAL A 140 -16.85 5.54 -0.02
N LYS A 141 -16.26 6.64 -0.48
CA LYS A 141 -16.05 6.84 -1.92
C LYS A 141 -14.97 5.88 -2.43
N GLY A 142 -15.35 4.97 -3.31
CA GLY A 142 -14.47 4.05 -4.01
C GLY A 142 -14.32 4.45 -5.47
N VAL A 143 -13.09 4.53 -5.97
CA VAL A 143 -12.75 4.86 -7.36
C VAL A 143 -11.75 3.82 -7.88
N GLN A 144 -12.01 3.26 -9.05
CA GLN A 144 -11.08 2.38 -9.74
C GLN A 144 -10.43 3.14 -10.90
N VAL A 145 -9.13 3.03 -11.04
CA VAL A 145 -8.35 3.71 -12.09
C VAL A 145 -7.35 2.77 -12.74
N ASP A 146 -7.05 3.04 -13.99
CA ASP A 146 -6.03 2.36 -14.78
C ASP A 146 -5.11 3.42 -15.42
N GLY A 147 -3.81 3.28 -15.16
CA GLY A 147 -2.78 4.18 -15.66
C GLY A 147 -2.46 5.40 -14.78
N MET A 148 -1.32 6.00 -15.07
CA MET A 148 -0.72 7.07 -14.25
C MET A 148 -1.51 8.38 -14.27
N ASP A 149 -2.03 8.78 -15.44
CA ASP A 149 -2.76 10.04 -15.58
C ASP A 149 -4.09 9.98 -14.82
N ALA A 150 -4.80 8.85 -14.92
CA ALA A 150 -6.04 8.61 -14.18
C ALA A 150 -5.78 8.57 -12.65
N LEU A 151 -4.67 7.97 -12.22
CA LEU A 151 -4.28 7.98 -10.81
C LEU A 151 -3.98 9.40 -10.31
N ALA A 152 -3.23 10.19 -11.07
CA ALA A 152 -2.90 11.57 -10.70
C ALA A 152 -4.17 12.42 -10.53
N GLU A 153 -5.08 12.36 -11.49
CA GLU A 153 -6.36 13.07 -11.43
C GLU A 153 -7.24 12.62 -10.25
N ALA A 154 -7.32 11.30 -10.02
CA ALA A 154 -8.09 10.74 -8.91
C ALA A 154 -7.51 11.15 -7.54
N LEU A 155 -6.18 11.19 -7.42
CA LEU A 155 -5.50 11.59 -6.20
C LEU A 155 -5.72 13.07 -5.88
N ASP A 156 -5.60 13.94 -6.86
CA ASP A 156 -5.87 15.38 -6.69
C ASP A 156 -7.30 15.61 -6.21
N LYS A 157 -8.28 14.97 -6.85
CA LYS A 157 -9.70 15.04 -6.45
C LYS A 157 -9.94 14.48 -5.06
N ALA A 158 -9.27 13.37 -4.70
CA ALA A 158 -9.43 12.74 -3.40
C ALA A 158 -8.85 13.61 -2.26
N ILE A 159 -7.69 14.23 -2.47
CA ILE A 159 -7.09 15.15 -1.49
C ILE A 159 -7.96 16.40 -1.34
N GLU A 160 -8.46 16.96 -2.43
CA GLU A 160 -9.39 18.09 -2.38
C GLU A 160 -10.66 17.75 -1.60
N ALA A 161 -11.30 16.61 -1.91
CA ALA A 161 -12.49 16.13 -1.23
C ALA A 161 -12.22 15.84 0.26
N GLN A 162 -11.06 15.25 0.59
CA GLN A 162 -10.64 15.02 1.97
C GLN A 162 -10.60 16.32 2.78
N MET A 163 -10.00 17.37 2.22
CA MET A 163 -9.76 18.61 2.95
C MET A 163 -10.96 19.54 2.96
N LYS A 164 -11.69 19.66 1.85
CA LYS A 164 -12.82 20.58 1.71
C LYS A 164 -14.16 19.96 2.10
N ASP A 165 -14.44 18.78 1.55
CA ASP A 165 -15.76 18.16 1.65
C ASP A 165 -15.85 17.12 2.80
N LYS A 166 -14.72 16.84 3.45
CA LYS A 166 -14.60 15.83 4.50
C LYS A 166 -14.95 14.42 4.05
N VAL A 167 -14.56 14.06 2.83
CA VAL A 167 -14.86 12.78 2.20
C VAL A 167 -13.63 11.87 2.23
N THR A 168 -13.81 10.66 2.76
CA THR A 168 -12.84 9.56 2.63
C THR A 168 -12.92 8.96 1.23
N THR A 169 -11.75 8.76 0.59
CA THR A 169 -11.69 8.16 -0.75
C THR A 169 -10.69 7.01 -0.79
N PHE A 170 -11.13 5.87 -1.33
CA PHE A 170 -10.28 4.73 -1.67
C PHE A 170 -10.08 4.70 -3.18
N ILE A 171 -8.83 4.69 -3.63
CA ILE A 171 -8.45 4.63 -5.04
C ILE A 171 -7.83 3.26 -5.29
N GLU A 172 -8.52 2.42 -6.03
CA GLU A 172 -8.02 1.12 -6.48
C GLU A 172 -7.34 1.29 -7.84
N VAL A 173 -6.04 1.05 -7.88
CA VAL A 173 -5.22 1.19 -9.08
C VAL A 173 -4.99 -0.18 -9.70
N LEU A 174 -5.49 -0.40 -10.90
CA LEU A 174 -5.31 -1.66 -11.60
C LEU A 174 -3.89 -1.75 -12.15
N LEU A 175 -3.23 -2.85 -11.85
CA LEU A 175 -1.88 -3.16 -12.29
C LEU A 175 -1.83 -4.54 -12.95
N ASN A 176 -0.79 -4.77 -13.75
CA ASN A 176 -0.46 -6.10 -14.23
C ASN A 176 0.24 -6.93 -13.14
N GLN A 177 0.46 -8.22 -13.42
CA GLN A 177 1.11 -9.15 -12.50
C GLN A 177 2.65 -9.20 -12.64
N GLU A 178 3.27 -8.23 -13.28
CA GLU A 178 4.71 -8.16 -13.34
C GLU A 178 5.32 -8.01 -11.93
N LEU A 179 6.34 -8.83 -11.67
CA LEU A 179 7.02 -8.79 -10.37
C LEU A 179 7.99 -7.62 -10.22
N GLY A 180 8.28 -6.93 -11.32
CA GLY A 180 9.22 -5.81 -11.37
C GLY A 180 10.67 -6.21 -11.04
N GLU A 181 11.58 -5.28 -11.11
CA GLU A 181 12.97 -5.49 -10.68
C GLU A 181 13.10 -5.45 -9.15
N PRO A 182 14.00 -6.23 -8.55
CA PRO A 182 14.23 -6.19 -7.11
C PRO A 182 14.82 -4.84 -6.70
N PHE A 183 14.31 -4.27 -5.65
CA PHE A 183 14.85 -3.04 -5.06
C PHE A 183 16.26 -3.21 -4.51
N ARG A 184 16.60 -4.40 -4.08
CA ARG A 184 17.89 -4.73 -3.50
C ARG A 184 18.51 -5.88 -4.27
N ARG A 185 19.67 -5.65 -4.85
CA ARG A 185 20.44 -6.69 -5.55
C ARG A 185 20.88 -7.84 -4.62
N ASP A 186 21.06 -7.53 -3.34
CA ASP A 186 21.42 -8.54 -2.33
C ASP A 186 20.24 -9.44 -1.94
N ALA A 187 18.98 -8.99 -2.12
CA ALA A 187 17.81 -9.85 -1.97
C ALA A 187 17.75 -10.98 -3.02
N MET A 188 18.50 -10.86 -4.09
CA MET A 188 18.66 -11.90 -5.12
C MET A 188 19.68 -12.98 -4.74
N LYS A 189 20.45 -12.81 -3.68
CA LYS A 189 21.41 -13.80 -3.22
C LYS A 189 20.72 -14.82 -2.35
N LYS A 190 20.97 -16.10 -2.60
CA LYS A 190 20.55 -17.14 -1.66
C LYS A 190 21.10 -16.84 -0.30
N PRO A 191 20.33 -17.10 0.78
CA PRO A 191 20.81 -16.90 2.14
C PRO A 191 22.16 -17.57 2.34
N VAL A 192 23.11 -16.83 2.90
CA VAL A 192 24.39 -17.42 3.34
C VAL A 192 24.04 -18.32 4.51
N SER A 193 24.56 -19.56 4.51
CA SER A 193 24.38 -20.47 5.63
C SER A 193 24.90 -19.80 6.92
N VAL A 194 24.03 -19.73 7.92
CA VAL A 194 24.42 -19.30 9.27
C VAL A 194 25.13 -20.46 9.93
N ALA A 195 26.28 -20.22 10.54
CA ALA A 195 27.04 -21.27 11.21
C ALA A 195 26.18 -22.02 12.24
N GLY A 196 26.09 -23.33 12.12
CA GLY A 196 25.28 -24.19 12.98
C GLY A 196 23.83 -24.42 12.54
N ILE A 197 23.41 -23.85 11.41
CA ILE A 197 22.09 -24.09 10.84
C ILE A 197 22.28 -24.67 9.43
N ASP A 198 21.80 -25.89 9.21
CA ASP A 198 21.74 -26.47 7.86
C ASP A 198 20.51 -25.93 7.12
N PRO A 199 20.69 -25.22 5.99
CA PRO A 199 19.56 -24.72 5.21
C PRO A 199 18.58 -25.80 4.76
N SER A 200 19.02 -27.07 4.67
CA SER A 200 18.16 -28.21 4.34
C SER A 200 17.13 -28.53 5.42
N ASP A 201 17.39 -28.15 6.68
CA ASP A 201 16.48 -28.35 7.79
C ASP A 201 15.22 -27.47 7.70
N PHE A 202 15.29 -26.40 6.89
CA PHE A 202 14.20 -25.43 6.71
C PHE A 202 13.48 -25.55 5.36
N ARG A 203 13.84 -26.52 4.53
CA ARG A 203 13.08 -26.77 3.31
C ARG A 203 11.73 -27.37 3.71
N PRO A 204 10.60 -26.82 3.23
CA PRO A 204 9.33 -27.51 3.36
C PRO A 204 9.50 -28.89 2.80
N GLN A 205 9.21 -29.91 3.59
CA GLN A 205 9.14 -31.26 3.05
C GLN A 205 8.08 -31.24 1.94
N GLN A 206 8.44 -31.64 0.74
CA GLN A 206 7.48 -31.77 -0.35
C GLN A 206 6.29 -32.60 0.16
N PRO A 207 5.07 -32.21 -0.15
CA PRO A 207 3.92 -33.02 0.22
C PRO A 207 4.16 -34.43 -0.33
N VAL A 208 4.13 -35.41 0.56
CA VAL A 208 4.21 -36.82 0.18
C VAL A 208 3.00 -37.08 -0.71
N SER A 209 3.27 -37.44 -1.97
CA SER A 209 2.28 -37.75 -3.01
C SER A 209 1.32 -38.85 -2.55
#